data_1e37d9c2f3fc6ed93db8ec39bc991165
#
_entry.id   1e37d9c2f3fc6ed93db8ec39bc991165
#
_cell.length_a   1.000
_cell.length_b   1.000
_cell.length_c   1.000
_cell.angle_alpha   90.00
_cell.angle_beta   90.00
_cell.angle_gamma   90.00
#
_symmetry.space_group_name_H-M   'P 1'
#
loop_
_entity.id
_entity.type
_entity.pdbx_description
1 polymer ?
#
loop_
_entity_poly.entity_id
_entity_poly.type
_entity_poly.pdbx_seq_one_letter_code
_entity_poly.pdbx_strand_id
1 'polypeptide(L)'
;DARIIFYGAAGTGKTMTAYSLAKSLKRQVLAFDCSKILSMYVGESEKNVRKIFDTFYDLCEKTKSEPILLLNEADQFLGARSSGVTSGADQMHNQMQNIFLEQIENFKGMLIATTNLLENIDKAFSRRFNYKIEFKKPNKEQRLELWKKMIPVDEPYEKKFDVNALSDYSLTGGQINLIIKNK
;
A
#
# COMPACT_ATOMS: atom_id res chain seq x y z
N ASP A 1 -1.19 -12.60 15.41
CA ASP A 1 -1.79 -12.13 14.15
C ASP A 1 -1.83 -10.60 14.14
N ALA A 2 -1.33 -9.99 13.08
CA ALA A 2 -1.31 -8.54 12.94
C ALA A 2 -1.92 -8.13 11.59
N ARG A 3 -2.93 -7.28 11.63
CA ARG A 3 -3.56 -6.69 10.43
C ARG A 3 -3.36 -5.19 10.48
N ILE A 4 -2.49 -4.72 9.59
CA ILE A 4 -2.00 -3.33 9.58
C ILE A 4 -2.47 -2.65 8.31
N ILE A 5 -2.97 -1.43 8.41
CA ILE A 5 -3.23 -0.59 7.26
C ILE A 5 -2.34 0.65 7.27
N PHE A 6 -1.60 0.86 6.18
CA PHE A 6 -0.86 2.07 5.88
C PHE A 6 -1.68 2.92 4.93
N TYR A 7 -2.13 4.08 5.37
CA TYR A 7 -2.97 4.98 4.58
C TYR A 7 -2.35 6.37 4.49
N GLY A 8 -2.68 7.10 3.44
CA GLY A 8 -2.16 8.44 3.21
C GLY A 8 -1.85 8.73 1.76
N ALA A 9 -1.42 9.94 1.45
CA ALA A 9 -1.15 10.39 0.10
C ALA A 9 -0.16 9.48 -0.65
N ALA A 10 -0.29 9.42 -1.98
CA ALA A 10 0.65 8.68 -2.82
C ALA A 10 2.08 9.23 -2.67
N GLY A 11 3.07 8.34 -2.78
CA GLY A 11 4.49 8.71 -2.70
C GLY A 11 5.01 9.07 -1.31
N THR A 12 4.28 8.73 -0.23
CA THR A 12 4.70 8.97 1.15
C THR A 12 5.51 7.84 1.77
N GLY A 13 5.79 6.76 1.02
CA GLY A 13 6.68 5.69 1.44
C GLY A 13 5.99 4.48 2.07
N LYS A 14 4.68 4.32 1.96
CA LYS A 14 3.91 3.20 2.53
C LYS A 14 4.48 1.83 2.18
N THR A 15 4.60 1.54 0.89
CA THR A 15 5.14 0.26 0.40
C THR A 15 6.59 0.04 0.83
N MET A 16 7.43 1.07 0.74
CA MET A 16 8.82 1.00 1.17
C MET A 16 8.93 0.68 2.67
N THR A 17 8.08 1.27 3.50
CA THR A 17 8.03 0.99 4.95
C THR A 17 7.62 -0.45 5.22
N ALA A 18 6.67 -1.01 4.46
CA ALA A 18 6.28 -2.42 4.59
C ALA A 18 7.47 -3.36 4.34
N TYR A 19 8.25 -3.12 3.28
CA TYR A 19 9.46 -3.91 3.00
C TYR A 19 10.55 -3.69 4.07
N SER A 20 10.73 -2.47 4.56
CA SER A 20 11.70 -2.18 5.62
C SER A 20 11.34 -2.88 6.93
N LEU A 21 10.05 -2.92 7.26
CA LEU A 21 9.54 -3.65 8.42
C LEU A 21 9.79 -5.16 8.27
N ALA A 22 9.48 -5.73 7.11
CA ALA A 22 9.74 -7.14 6.83
C ALA A 22 11.23 -7.49 6.97
N LYS A 23 12.11 -6.63 6.44
CA LYS A 23 13.56 -6.79 6.58
C LYS A 23 14.01 -6.77 8.04
N SER A 24 13.49 -5.85 8.86
CA SER A 24 13.82 -5.76 10.29
C SER A 24 13.33 -6.97 11.08
N LEU A 25 12.19 -7.55 10.67
CA LEU A 25 11.64 -8.78 11.25
C LEU A 25 12.27 -10.05 10.67
N LYS A 26 13.20 -9.94 9.70
CA LYS A 26 13.82 -11.05 8.98
C LYS A 26 12.77 -11.98 8.32
N ARG A 27 11.66 -11.40 7.85
CA ARG A 27 10.57 -12.11 7.18
C ARG A 27 10.55 -11.78 5.68
N GLN A 28 10.17 -12.75 4.88
CA GLN A 28 9.89 -12.55 3.46
C GLN A 28 8.58 -11.78 3.26
N VAL A 29 8.39 -11.19 2.09
CA VAL A 29 7.15 -10.50 1.71
C VAL A 29 6.52 -11.21 0.53
N LEU A 30 5.26 -11.61 0.69
CA LEU A 30 4.40 -12.02 -0.41
C LEU A 30 3.53 -10.82 -0.78
N ALA A 31 3.87 -10.16 -1.90
CA ALA A 31 3.22 -8.92 -2.32
C ALA A 31 2.23 -9.13 -3.46
N PHE A 32 1.05 -8.55 -3.34
CA PHE A 32 0.05 -8.48 -4.40
C PHE A 32 -0.31 -7.02 -4.68
N ASP A 33 -0.41 -6.68 -5.96
CA ASP A 33 -0.92 -5.40 -6.45
C ASP A 33 -2.43 -5.56 -6.70
N CYS A 34 -3.22 -5.01 -5.79
CA CYS A 34 -4.69 -5.15 -5.82
C CYS A 34 -5.32 -4.44 -7.02
N SER A 35 -4.70 -3.40 -7.55
CA SER A 35 -5.20 -2.69 -8.73
C SER A 35 -5.17 -3.57 -9.99
N LYS A 36 -4.16 -4.43 -10.11
CA LYS A 36 -4.01 -5.36 -11.24
C LYS A 36 -4.93 -6.57 -11.14
N ILE A 37 -5.19 -7.05 -9.93
CA ILE A 37 -6.04 -8.24 -9.72
C ILE A 37 -7.47 -8.00 -10.20
N LEU A 38 -7.98 -6.78 -10.03
CA LEU A 38 -9.33 -6.42 -10.44
C LEU A 38 -9.47 -6.14 -11.94
N SER A 39 -8.39 -5.69 -12.58
CA SER A 39 -8.41 -5.33 -14.00
C SER A 39 -8.34 -6.55 -14.93
N MET A 40 -7.89 -7.70 -14.45
CA MET A 40 -7.57 -8.83 -15.33
C MET A 40 -8.76 -9.64 -15.81
N TYR A 41 -9.89 -9.73 -15.10
CA TYR A 41 -11.03 -10.55 -15.54
C TYR A 41 -12.36 -10.13 -14.92
N VAL A 42 -13.27 -9.64 -15.73
CA VAL A 42 -14.70 -9.50 -15.39
C VAL A 42 -15.29 -10.92 -15.29
N GLY A 43 -15.67 -11.36 -14.10
CA GLY A 43 -16.28 -12.67 -13.84
C GLY A 43 -15.45 -13.64 -12.98
N GLU A 44 -14.14 -13.43 -12.80
CA GLU A 44 -13.27 -14.27 -11.95
C GLU A 44 -12.77 -13.56 -10.67
N SER A 45 -13.25 -12.37 -10.43
CA SER A 45 -12.73 -11.49 -9.38
C SER A 45 -12.81 -12.10 -7.97
N GLU A 46 -13.87 -12.87 -7.69
CA GLU A 46 -14.02 -13.57 -6.40
C GLU A 46 -12.96 -14.64 -6.20
N LYS A 47 -12.70 -15.45 -7.23
CA LYS A 47 -11.66 -16.48 -7.20
C LYS A 47 -10.28 -15.87 -7.01
N ASN A 48 -10.03 -14.72 -7.65
CA ASN A 48 -8.77 -14.02 -7.54
C ASN A 48 -8.50 -13.49 -6.13
N VAL A 49 -9.53 -12.96 -5.45
CA VAL A 49 -9.40 -12.53 -4.05
C VAL A 49 -9.06 -13.73 -3.15
N ARG A 50 -9.79 -14.84 -3.26
CA ARG A 50 -9.50 -16.05 -2.47
C ARG A 50 -8.09 -16.57 -2.75
N LYS A 51 -7.68 -16.61 -4.01
CA LYS A 51 -6.35 -17.07 -4.43
C LYS A 51 -5.18 -16.32 -3.78
N ILE A 52 -5.35 -15.04 -3.42
CA ILE A 52 -4.33 -14.29 -2.68
C ILE A 52 -4.03 -14.98 -1.36
N PHE A 53 -5.06 -15.28 -0.60
CA PHE A 53 -4.94 -15.87 0.73
C PHE A 53 -4.52 -17.34 0.66
N ASP A 54 -5.08 -18.11 -0.29
CA ASP A 54 -4.69 -19.50 -0.52
C ASP A 54 -3.19 -19.59 -0.87
N THR A 55 -2.70 -18.70 -1.73
CA THR A 55 -1.26 -18.64 -2.09
C THR A 55 -0.40 -18.37 -0.85
N PHE A 56 -0.86 -17.52 0.05
CA PHE A 56 -0.15 -17.26 1.31
C PHE A 56 -0.02 -18.52 2.17
N TYR A 57 -1.13 -19.25 2.38
CA TYR A 57 -1.14 -20.45 3.20
C TYR A 57 -0.34 -21.59 2.55
N ASP A 58 -0.47 -21.77 1.24
CA ASP A 58 0.34 -22.73 0.47
C ASP A 58 1.84 -22.46 0.61
N LEU A 59 2.23 -21.17 0.59
CA LEU A 59 3.61 -20.78 0.77
C LEU A 59 4.10 -21.08 2.19
N CYS A 60 3.30 -20.79 3.20
CA CYS A 60 3.62 -21.12 4.59
C CYS A 60 3.88 -22.62 4.78
N GLU A 61 3.03 -23.47 4.21
CA GLU A 61 3.17 -24.93 4.30
C GLU A 61 4.44 -25.41 3.58
N LYS A 62 4.70 -24.92 2.37
CA LYS A 62 5.84 -25.33 1.54
C LYS A 62 7.18 -24.90 2.11
N THR A 63 7.26 -23.69 2.64
CA THR A 63 8.53 -23.08 3.10
C THR A 63 8.77 -23.24 4.58
N LYS A 64 7.76 -23.67 5.34
CA LYS A 64 7.75 -23.67 6.81
C LYS A 64 8.16 -22.31 7.40
N SER A 65 7.86 -21.26 6.65
CA SER A 65 8.13 -19.87 6.98
C SER A 65 6.84 -19.08 6.83
N GLU A 66 6.63 -18.10 7.69
CA GLU A 66 5.46 -17.23 7.63
C GLU A 66 5.89 -15.87 7.06
N PRO A 67 5.63 -15.61 5.76
CA PRO A 67 5.91 -14.31 5.15
C PRO A 67 4.97 -13.24 5.70
N ILE A 68 5.22 -11.98 5.34
CA ILE A 68 4.25 -10.90 5.49
C ILE A 68 3.42 -10.84 4.21
N LEU A 69 2.09 -10.89 4.33
CA LEU A 69 1.19 -10.66 3.20
C LEU A 69 1.05 -9.15 2.99
N LEU A 70 1.54 -8.64 1.86
CA LEU A 70 1.47 -7.24 1.50
C LEU A 70 0.45 -7.03 0.37
N LEU A 71 -0.61 -6.30 0.66
CA LEU A 71 -1.66 -5.92 -0.28
C LEU A 71 -1.46 -4.45 -0.68
N ASN A 72 -0.81 -4.22 -1.82
CA ASN A 72 -0.58 -2.88 -2.33
C ASN A 72 -1.79 -2.34 -3.08
N GLU A 73 -2.03 -1.03 -2.92
CA GLU A 73 -3.08 -0.30 -3.63
C GLU A 73 -4.47 -0.94 -3.46
N ALA A 74 -4.79 -1.27 -2.22
CA ALA A 74 -6.05 -1.92 -1.87
C ALA A 74 -7.27 -0.97 -1.89
N ASP A 75 -7.15 0.20 -2.52
CA ASP A 75 -8.13 1.27 -2.55
C ASP A 75 -9.51 0.80 -3.01
N GLN A 76 -9.56 -0.02 -4.06
CA GLN A 76 -10.79 -0.53 -4.61
C GLN A 76 -11.52 -1.52 -3.67
N PHE A 77 -10.77 -2.25 -2.85
CA PHE A 77 -11.37 -3.14 -1.85
C PHE A 77 -11.81 -2.39 -0.60
N LEU A 78 -11.08 -1.35 -0.22
CA LEU A 78 -11.25 -0.66 1.05
C LEU A 78 -12.20 0.54 0.99
N GLY A 79 -12.53 1.01 -0.22
CA GLY A 79 -13.40 2.18 -0.42
C GLY A 79 -14.83 1.95 0.07
N ALA A 80 -15.51 3.03 0.40
CA ALA A 80 -16.91 3.01 0.79
C ALA A 80 -17.79 2.36 -0.30
N ARG A 81 -18.76 1.57 0.13
CA ARG A 81 -19.72 0.91 -0.77
C ARG A 81 -20.63 1.92 -1.43
N SER A 82 -20.95 1.69 -2.70
CA SER A 82 -22.00 2.46 -3.37
C SER A 82 -23.35 2.18 -2.73
N SER A 83 -23.99 3.19 -2.16
CA SER A 83 -25.29 3.06 -1.48
C SER A 83 -26.48 2.92 -2.43
N GLY A 84 -26.25 3.08 -3.74
CA GLY A 84 -27.25 2.87 -4.78
C GLY A 84 -26.78 1.78 -5.74
N VAL A 85 -27.19 0.53 -5.50
CA VAL A 85 -26.90 -0.58 -6.42
C VAL A 85 -27.75 -0.41 -7.67
N THR A 86 -27.19 0.18 -8.72
CA THR A 86 -27.87 0.45 -9.97
C THR A 86 -27.36 -0.39 -11.14
N SER A 87 -26.23 -1.08 -10.98
CA SER A 87 -25.62 -1.88 -12.04
C SER A 87 -25.10 -3.23 -11.56
N GLY A 88 -24.96 -4.19 -12.49
CA GLY A 88 -24.33 -5.49 -12.19
C GLY A 88 -22.87 -5.36 -11.74
N ALA A 89 -22.16 -4.31 -12.17
CA ALA A 89 -20.81 -4.01 -11.77
C ALA A 89 -20.74 -3.64 -10.28
N ASP A 90 -21.71 -2.88 -9.75
CA ASP A 90 -21.78 -2.52 -8.33
C ASP A 90 -22.04 -3.74 -7.45
N GLN A 91 -22.89 -4.67 -7.92
CA GLN A 91 -23.16 -5.93 -7.21
C GLN A 91 -21.91 -6.78 -7.12
N MET A 92 -21.17 -6.93 -8.22
CA MET A 92 -19.93 -7.71 -8.26
C MET A 92 -18.85 -7.08 -7.38
N HIS A 93 -18.73 -5.76 -7.37
CA HIS A 93 -17.81 -5.04 -6.51
C HIS A 93 -18.12 -5.26 -5.04
N ASN A 94 -19.39 -5.17 -4.64
CA ASN A 94 -19.82 -5.42 -3.26
C ASN A 94 -19.58 -6.88 -2.84
N GLN A 95 -19.77 -7.85 -3.73
CA GLN A 95 -19.46 -9.26 -3.47
C GLN A 95 -17.97 -9.47 -3.21
N MET A 96 -17.11 -8.91 -4.05
CA MET A 96 -15.66 -8.95 -3.85
C MET A 96 -15.24 -8.36 -2.51
N GLN A 97 -15.80 -7.21 -2.14
CA GLN A 97 -15.52 -6.59 -0.85
C GLN A 97 -15.93 -7.50 0.31
N ASN A 98 -17.06 -8.19 0.20
CA ASN A 98 -17.51 -9.13 1.25
C ASN A 98 -16.55 -10.30 1.40
N ILE A 99 -16.10 -10.89 0.29
CA ILE A 99 -15.12 -11.98 0.32
C ILE A 99 -13.80 -11.50 0.92
N PHE A 100 -13.35 -10.31 0.53
CA PHE A 100 -12.13 -9.73 1.07
C PHE A 100 -12.22 -9.47 2.59
N LEU A 101 -13.37 -8.98 3.07
CA LEU A 101 -13.66 -8.83 4.49
C LEU A 101 -13.59 -10.16 5.24
N GLU A 102 -14.25 -11.21 4.69
CA GLU A 102 -14.23 -12.56 5.26
C GLU A 102 -12.80 -13.10 5.37
N GLN A 103 -12.01 -12.96 4.30
CA GLN A 103 -10.64 -13.42 4.27
C GLN A 103 -9.75 -12.68 5.30
N ILE A 104 -9.88 -11.35 5.40
CA ILE A 104 -9.14 -10.56 6.39
C ILE A 104 -9.54 -10.95 7.82
N GLU A 105 -10.83 -11.16 8.07
CA GLU A 105 -11.34 -11.50 9.41
C GLU A 105 -10.76 -12.82 9.91
N ASN A 106 -10.67 -13.81 9.04
CA ASN A 106 -10.16 -15.14 9.34
C ASN A 106 -8.64 -15.28 9.15
N PHE A 107 -7.97 -14.25 8.67
CA PHE A 107 -6.54 -14.31 8.36
C PHE A 107 -5.69 -14.52 9.62
N LYS A 108 -4.84 -15.52 9.55
CA LYS A 108 -3.82 -15.81 10.56
C LYS A 108 -2.46 -15.51 9.99
N GLY A 109 -1.72 -14.63 10.66
CA GLY A 109 -0.43 -14.18 10.23
C GLY A 109 -0.29 -12.65 10.30
N MET A 110 0.67 -12.12 9.55
CA MET A 110 0.90 -10.68 9.44
C MET A 110 0.48 -10.18 8.06
N LEU A 111 -0.51 -9.29 8.02
CA LEU A 111 -1.03 -8.66 6.82
C LEU A 111 -0.80 -7.15 6.89
N ILE A 112 -0.27 -6.58 5.82
CA ILE A 112 -0.14 -5.14 5.62
C ILE A 112 -0.90 -4.77 4.35
N ALA A 113 -1.87 -3.86 4.46
CA ALA A 113 -2.52 -3.26 3.31
C ALA A 113 -2.05 -1.82 3.14
N THR A 114 -1.81 -1.38 1.91
CA THR A 114 -1.55 0.02 1.60
C THR A 114 -2.69 0.64 0.81
N THR A 115 -3.03 1.88 1.11
CA THR A 115 -4.10 2.62 0.41
C THR A 115 -3.77 4.11 0.34
N ASN A 116 -4.23 4.76 -0.71
CA ASN A 116 -4.17 6.22 -0.85
C ASN A 116 -5.44 6.90 -0.31
N LEU A 117 -6.43 6.14 0.12
CA LEU A 117 -7.64 6.67 0.76
C LEU A 117 -7.29 7.28 2.11
N LEU A 118 -7.71 8.52 2.36
CA LEU A 118 -7.50 9.23 3.63
C LEU A 118 -8.69 9.07 4.58
N GLU A 119 -9.91 9.23 4.07
CA GLU A 119 -11.11 9.33 4.90
C GLU A 119 -12.23 8.34 4.52
N ASN A 120 -12.20 7.79 3.32
CA ASN A 120 -13.31 7.00 2.76
C ASN A 120 -13.10 5.48 2.85
N ILE A 121 -12.37 5.02 3.86
CA ILE A 121 -12.27 3.58 4.13
C ILE A 121 -13.57 3.11 4.74
N ASP A 122 -14.19 2.10 4.13
CA ASP A 122 -15.42 1.49 4.67
C ASP A 122 -15.20 1.07 6.13
N LYS A 123 -16.20 1.40 6.98
CA LYS A 123 -16.16 1.13 8.43
C LYS A 123 -15.96 -0.35 8.74
N ALA A 124 -16.49 -1.24 7.89
CA ALA A 124 -16.33 -2.67 8.07
C ALA A 124 -14.86 -3.10 7.94
N PHE A 125 -14.13 -2.57 6.95
CA PHE A 125 -12.69 -2.79 6.83
C PHE A 125 -11.91 -2.15 7.96
N SER A 126 -12.24 -0.90 8.29
CA SER A 126 -11.58 -0.17 9.36
C SER A 126 -11.58 -0.92 10.70
N ARG A 127 -12.62 -1.70 10.99
CA ARG A 127 -12.73 -2.49 12.22
C ARG A 127 -11.89 -3.77 12.21
N ARG A 128 -11.51 -4.30 11.05
CA ARG A 128 -10.73 -5.54 10.92
C ARG A 128 -9.23 -5.31 11.03
N PHE A 129 -8.77 -4.09 10.82
CA PHE A 129 -7.38 -3.74 11.00
C PHE A 129 -7.09 -3.36 12.45
N ASN A 130 -6.11 -4.08 13.05
CA ASN A 130 -5.69 -3.83 14.43
C ASN A 130 -4.89 -2.52 14.55
N TYR A 131 -4.09 -2.22 13.52
CA TYR A 131 -3.21 -1.06 13.49
C TYR A 131 -3.47 -0.22 12.25
N LYS A 132 -3.62 1.09 12.45
CA LYS A 132 -3.88 2.08 11.40
C LYS A 132 -2.80 3.13 11.47
N ILE A 133 -1.96 3.21 10.46
CA ILE A 133 -0.80 4.09 10.44
C ILE A 133 -0.96 5.08 9.29
N GLU A 134 -1.07 6.35 9.64
CA GLU A 134 -1.16 7.45 8.67
C GLU A 134 0.23 7.85 8.18
N PHE A 135 0.38 7.91 6.87
CA PHE A 135 1.55 8.45 6.19
C PHE A 135 1.29 9.86 5.72
N LYS A 136 1.64 10.84 6.54
CA LYS A 136 1.49 12.25 6.22
C LYS A 136 2.50 12.69 5.17
N LYS A 137 2.15 13.75 4.43
CA LYS A 137 3.12 14.42 3.57
C LYS A 137 4.26 14.99 4.42
N PRO A 138 5.52 14.92 3.95
CA PRO A 138 6.64 15.42 4.71
C PRO A 138 6.54 16.94 4.91
N ASN A 139 6.90 17.41 6.10
CA ASN A 139 7.07 18.83 6.37
C ASN A 139 8.35 19.37 5.70
N LYS A 140 8.60 20.68 5.80
CA LYS A 140 9.77 21.32 5.15
C LYS A 140 11.10 20.70 5.57
N GLU A 141 11.28 20.45 6.85
CA GLU A 141 12.51 19.85 7.39
C GLU A 141 12.71 18.42 6.87
N GLN A 142 11.66 17.62 6.89
CA GLN A 142 11.68 16.26 6.33
C GLN A 142 11.95 16.24 4.83
N ARG A 143 11.40 17.20 4.08
CA ARG A 143 11.70 17.34 2.64
C ARG A 143 13.17 17.69 2.41
N LEU A 144 13.73 18.58 3.22
CA LEU A 144 15.14 18.92 3.14
C LEU A 144 16.03 17.69 3.36
N GLU A 145 15.71 16.87 4.38
CA GLU A 145 16.40 15.60 4.62
C GLU A 145 16.25 14.60 3.48
N LEU A 146 15.06 14.52 2.89
CA LEU A 146 14.82 13.65 1.72
C LEU A 146 15.68 14.08 0.52
N TRP A 147 15.72 15.39 0.21
CA TRP A 147 16.57 15.91 -0.84
C TRP A 147 18.05 15.60 -0.60
N LYS A 148 18.56 15.86 0.60
CA LYS A 148 19.95 15.58 0.96
C LYS A 148 20.32 14.08 0.83
N LYS A 149 19.39 13.18 1.16
CA LYS A 149 19.63 11.74 1.10
C LYS A 149 19.48 11.14 -0.30
N MET A 150 18.62 11.71 -1.12
CA MET A 150 18.29 11.17 -2.44
C MET A 150 19.14 11.73 -3.58
N ILE A 151 19.67 12.94 -3.41
CA ILE A 151 20.57 13.54 -4.40
C ILE A 151 21.89 12.77 -4.41
N PRO A 152 22.32 12.20 -5.55
CA PRO A 152 23.61 11.51 -5.65
C PRO A 152 24.79 12.46 -5.37
N VAL A 153 25.76 12.01 -4.57
CA VAL A 153 26.89 12.83 -4.15
C VAL A 153 27.89 13.07 -5.28
N ASP A 154 27.94 12.15 -6.25
CA ASP A 154 29.01 12.13 -7.29
C ASP A 154 28.59 12.81 -8.60
N GLU A 155 27.43 13.47 -8.66
CA GLU A 155 26.99 14.14 -9.88
C GLU A 155 27.35 15.63 -9.88
N PRO A 156 27.81 16.14 -11.03
CA PRO A 156 28.15 17.56 -11.16
C PRO A 156 26.87 18.41 -11.26
N TYR A 157 26.32 18.78 -10.12
CA TYR A 157 25.29 19.81 -10.07
C TYR A 157 25.95 21.19 -10.26
N GLU A 158 25.22 22.12 -10.86
CA GLU A 158 25.69 23.51 -10.98
C GLU A 158 26.09 24.07 -9.60
N LYS A 159 27.17 24.83 -9.53
CA LYS A 159 27.74 25.38 -8.29
C LYS A 159 26.78 26.25 -7.44
N LYS A 160 25.58 26.56 -7.94
CA LYS A 160 24.54 27.37 -7.28
C LYS A 160 23.30 26.58 -6.89
N PHE A 161 23.37 25.26 -6.82
CA PHE A 161 22.24 24.44 -6.49
C PHE A 161 21.90 24.56 -4.99
N ASP A 162 20.75 25.19 -4.68
CA ASP A 162 20.29 25.38 -3.30
C ASP A 162 19.23 24.35 -2.92
N VAL A 163 19.66 23.33 -2.17
CA VAL A 163 18.78 22.28 -1.65
C VAL A 163 17.71 22.83 -0.70
N ASN A 164 18.00 23.95 0.00
CA ASN A 164 17.03 24.56 0.89
C ASN A 164 15.84 25.14 0.11
N ALA A 165 16.11 25.79 -1.03
CA ALA A 165 15.05 26.31 -1.90
C ALA A 165 14.13 25.20 -2.42
N LEU A 166 14.67 24.01 -2.73
CA LEU A 166 13.86 22.85 -3.14
C LEU A 166 12.93 22.36 -2.04
N SER A 167 13.29 22.52 -0.78
CA SER A 167 12.45 22.10 0.34
C SER A 167 11.19 22.94 0.53
N ASP A 168 11.08 24.11 -0.11
CA ASP A 168 9.89 24.98 -0.09
C ASP A 168 8.74 24.40 -0.90
N TYR A 169 9.02 23.58 -1.90
CA TYR A 169 8.00 22.92 -2.70
C TYR A 169 7.37 21.77 -1.92
N SER A 170 6.04 21.76 -1.82
CA SER A 170 5.27 20.75 -1.09
C SER A 170 5.22 19.40 -1.84
N LEU A 171 6.34 18.68 -1.87
CA LEU A 171 6.52 17.43 -2.57
C LEU A 171 6.52 16.24 -1.62
N THR A 172 6.06 15.08 -2.10
CA THR A 172 6.22 13.80 -1.41
C THR A 172 7.59 13.19 -1.72
N GLY A 173 8.05 12.23 -0.92
CA GLY A 173 9.30 11.50 -1.20
C GLY A 173 9.32 10.83 -2.56
N GLY A 174 8.18 10.29 -3.01
CA GLY A 174 8.02 9.71 -4.35
C GLY A 174 8.20 10.74 -5.46
N GLN A 175 7.66 11.94 -5.31
CA GLN A 175 7.83 13.03 -6.28
C GLN A 175 9.28 13.53 -6.33
N ILE A 176 9.93 13.66 -5.17
CA ILE A 176 11.35 14.01 -5.08
C ILE A 176 12.20 12.97 -5.82
N ASN A 177 11.96 11.69 -5.57
CA ASN A 177 12.67 10.59 -6.25
C ASN A 177 12.45 10.62 -7.77
N LEU A 178 11.23 10.92 -8.22
CA LEU A 178 10.92 11.02 -9.64
C LEU A 178 11.67 12.19 -10.31
N ILE A 179 11.73 13.35 -9.65
CA ILE A 179 12.48 14.52 -10.14
C ILE A 179 13.97 14.19 -10.31
N ILE A 180 14.56 13.50 -9.32
CA ILE A 180 15.98 13.13 -9.35
C ILE A 180 16.27 12.11 -10.46
N LYS A 181 15.34 11.19 -10.75
CA LYS A 181 15.52 10.14 -11.78
C LYS A 181 15.28 10.64 -13.21
N ASN A 182 14.49 11.68 -13.39
CA ASN A 182 14.13 12.22 -14.71
C ASN A 182 15.02 13.43 -15.06
N LYS A 183 16.33 13.21 -15.10
CA LYS A 183 17.30 14.21 -15.55
C LYS A 183 17.33 14.32 -17.05
#